data_63ce2b717bb899b99506309379fd6618
#
_entry.id   63ce2b717bb899b99506309379fd6618
#
_cell.length_a   1.000
_cell.length_b   1.000
_cell.length_c   1.000
_cell.angle_alpha   90.00
_cell.angle_beta   90.00
_cell.angle_gamma   90.00
#
_symmetry.space_group_name_H-M   'P 1'
#
loop_
_entity.id
_entity.type
_entity.pdbx_description
1 polymer ?
#
loop_
_entity_poly.entity_id
_entity_poly.type
_entity_poly.pdbx_seq_one_letter_code
_entity_poly.pdbx_strand_id
1 'polypeptide(L)'
;MPDGSVVEVVLPDGTHRSVAAGTAVGTVLAEWAPDRASRFLAASIEGAAVDLSAPIRAGRIAPLTFEDKAGRDVLQHSSAHLVAKALVETIPEARPTVGPPTDEGFYYDFDVRPLTPADLDAVKASMDRSIRAREPFRRRELPKVDAERLFAANPYKLRYIAEVPPGEPVSVYDTGDFTDLCRGPHVPDTSWLQGVHVLGFSAITPEAADAKPLQRVRGVGFPTRGELDAYLKMRTEAARRDHRTIGQQQELFFFAEQALGFPFWLPHGMVIVRELEKFVTEHLRAAGYAEIRTPLLFAKSVFETSGHWEMYRENMFTSEIDGQEFGWKPMNCPGAMLIFGSRARSYRELPLRLAEFAPLHRLEASGTLHGLLRVRELVQDDAHVFVTEEQIEGEIRVLLAWIRDAFTTFRLAWSYELSTRPPKFLGEVADWDRAEAILERLLKESGVPYRISPGEGAFYGPKIDIHIRDSMNRPWQTGTIQLDYQIPRRFHLEYQGSDGQLHQPVVVHRTILGTWERFLGVLTEHCAGRWPPWLAPVQVRVLPVADRHAEAARGLADELRAGQVRVEVTGSEESLPKRVRTAEVDRIPYVAVVGDREIADGSVSVRVRGVKEGRTYSRPELLAYVTERIRKREFDP
;
A
#
# COMPACT_ATOMS: atom_id res chain seq x y z
N MET A 1 -46.42 17.94 24.12
CA MET A 1 -47.07 16.69 23.77
C MET A 1 -46.77 16.41 22.32
N PRO A 2 -46.07 15.36 21.95
CA PRO A 2 -45.92 15.06 20.54
C PRO A 2 -47.25 14.51 20.05
N ASP A 3 -47.77 15.20 19.07
CA ASP A 3 -48.83 14.75 18.20
C ASP A 3 -48.47 13.34 17.68
N GLY A 4 -49.40 12.40 17.62
CA GLY A 4 -49.18 11.01 17.22
C GLY A 4 -48.85 10.86 15.72
N SER A 5 -47.94 11.71 15.21
CA SER A 5 -47.46 11.68 13.84
C SER A 5 -46.58 10.43 13.61
N VAL A 6 -46.90 9.72 12.54
CA VAL A 6 -46.20 8.52 12.09
C VAL A 6 -45.30 8.91 10.90
N VAL A 7 -44.10 8.40 10.86
CA VAL A 7 -43.19 8.55 9.73
C VAL A 7 -43.00 7.21 9.01
N GLU A 8 -42.90 7.23 7.70
CA GLU A 8 -42.59 6.05 6.92
C GLU A 8 -41.08 5.92 6.72
N VAL A 9 -40.54 4.73 6.99
CA VAL A 9 -39.14 4.39 6.78
C VAL A 9 -39.03 3.18 5.87
N VAL A 10 -37.92 3.14 5.10
CA VAL A 10 -37.55 2.01 4.28
C VAL A 10 -36.39 1.28 4.97
N LEU A 11 -36.62 0.02 5.38
CA LEU A 11 -35.63 -0.83 6.00
C LEU A 11 -34.57 -1.33 4.99
N PRO A 12 -33.43 -1.88 5.43
CA PRO A 12 -32.37 -2.33 4.53
C PRO A 12 -32.78 -3.40 3.51
N ASP A 13 -33.78 -4.21 3.84
CA ASP A 13 -34.37 -5.24 2.96
C ASP A 13 -35.41 -4.68 1.96
N GLY A 14 -35.63 -3.36 1.98
CA GLY A 14 -36.65 -2.69 1.16
C GLY A 14 -38.05 -2.67 1.75
N THR A 15 -38.28 -3.26 2.92
CA THR A 15 -39.60 -3.24 3.59
C THR A 15 -39.94 -1.84 4.07
N HIS A 16 -41.16 -1.40 3.79
CA HIS A 16 -41.71 -0.15 4.30
C HIS A 16 -42.35 -0.38 5.69
N ARG A 17 -42.04 0.52 6.62
CA ARG A 17 -42.57 0.44 8.00
C ARG A 17 -43.02 1.83 8.48
N SER A 18 -44.21 1.87 9.05
CA SER A 18 -44.73 3.06 9.72
C SER A 18 -44.30 3.05 11.19
N VAL A 19 -43.64 4.11 11.65
CA VAL A 19 -43.03 4.23 12.99
C VAL A 19 -43.46 5.56 13.61
N ALA A 20 -43.70 5.58 14.93
CA ALA A 20 -43.99 6.83 15.63
C ALA A 20 -42.85 7.84 15.51
N ALA A 21 -43.16 9.07 15.17
CA ALA A 21 -42.14 10.13 15.10
C ALA A 21 -41.45 10.29 16.47
N GLY A 22 -40.11 10.49 16.42
CA GLY A 22 -39.28 10.59 17.62
C GLY A 22 -38.78 9.26 18.20
N THR A 23 -39.23 8.11 17.66
CA THR A 23 -38.61 6.81 17.99
C THR A 23 -37.11 6.85 17.61
N ALA A 24 -36.26 6.30 18.46
CA ALA A 24 -34.84 6.18 18.15
C ALA A 24 -34.62 5.25 16.95
N VAL A 25 -33.77 5.64 15.98
CA VAL A 25 -33.51 4.83 14.79
C VAL A 25 -32.91 3.47 15.15
N GLY A 26 -32.08 3.40 16.19
CA GLY A 26 -31.50 2.17 16.70
C GLY A 26 -32.52 1.17 17.21
N THR A 27 -33.63 1.64 17.79
CA THR A 27 -34.74 0.76 18.25
C THR A 27 -35.38 0.04 17.06
N VAL A 28 -35.66 0.76 15.98
CA VAL A 28 -36.27 0.20 14.77
C VAL A 28 -35.33 -0.78 14.07
N LEU A 29 -34.04 -0.48 13.99
CA LEU A 29 -33.02 -1.37 13.42
C LEU A 29 -32.81 -2.63 14.29
N ALA A 30 -32.85 -2.50 15.63
CA ALA A 30 -32.74 -3.63 16.54
C ALA A 30 -33.94 -4.57 16.46
N GLU A 31 -35.13 -4.03 16.26
CA GLU A 31 -36.33 -4.84 16.02
C GLU A 31 -36.33 -5.54 14.65
N TRP A 32 -35.72 -4.89 13.64
CA TRP A 32 -35.57 -5.49 12.30
C TRP A 32 -34.54 -6.63 12.29
N ALA A 33 -33.42 -6.48 13.00
CA ALA A 33 -32.37 -7.50 13.04
C ALA A 33 -31.84 -7.71 14.48
N PRO A 34 -32.62 -8.33 15.38
CA PRO A 34 -32.29 -8.48 16.79
C PRO A 34 -31.00 -9.27 17.04
N ASP A 35 -30.71 -10.28 16.23
CA ASP A 35 -29.50 -11.12 16.34
C ASP A 35 -28.21 -10.35 15.98
N ARG A 36 -28.33 -9.24 15.30
CA ARG A 36 -27.20 -8.40 14.83
C ARG A 36 -27.11 -7.05 15.53
N ALA A 37 -28.11 -6.68 16.33
CA ALA A 37 -28.23 -5.35 16.96
C ALA A 37 -26.97 -4.97 17.78
N SER A 38 -26.32 -5.95 18.40
CA SER A 38 -25.08 -5.75 19.17
C SER A 38 -23.86 -5.37 18.32
N ARG A 39 -23.97 -5.37 16.99
CA ARG A 39 -22.92 -4.94 16.06
C ARG A 39 -23.18 -3.54 15.48
N PHE A 40 -24.31 -2.91 15.76
CA PHE A 40 -24.69 -1.62 15.19
C PHE A 40 -24.01 -0.49 15.96
N LEU A 41 -23.00 0.11 15.38
CA LEU A 41 -22.23 1.21 15.98
C LEU A 41 -22.97 2.55 15.88
N ALA A 42 -23.66 2.76 14.78
CA ALA A 42 -24.48 3.91 14.46
C ALA A 42 -25.53 3.53 13.41
N ALA A 43 -26.29 4.49 12.91
CA ALA A 43 -27.22 4.28 11.80
C ALA A 43 -26.96 5.29 10.69
N SER A 44 -27.48 5.01 9.49
CA SER A 44 -27.64 6.01 8.43
C SER A 44 -29.11 6.31 8.18
N ILE A 45 -29.45 7.57 7.93
CA ILE A 45 -30.76 8.03 7.44
C ILE A 45 -30.49 8.78 6.14
N GLU A 46 -31.03 8.30 5.02
CA GLU A 46 -30.75 8.85 3.68
C GLU A 46 -29.25 9.00 3.37
N GLY A 47 -28.43 8.01 3.83
CA GLY A 47 -26.98 8.02 3.64
C GLY A 47 -26.18 8.87 4.65
N ALA A 48 -26.83 9.73 5.43
CA ALA A 48 -26.17 10.50 6.48
C ALA A 48 -26.03 9.67 7.76
N ALA A 49 -24.82 9.58 8.32
CA ALA A 49 -24.55 8.87 9.57
C ALA A 49 -25.13 9.64 10.78
N VAL A 50 -25.83 8.92 11.67
CA VAL A 50 -26.46 9.44 12.89
C VAL A 50 -26.27 8.48 14.06
N ASP A 51 -26.37 9.02 15.31
CA ASP A 51 -26.40 8.18 16.51
C ASP A 51 -27.56 7.18 16.49
N LEU A 52 -27.39 6.00 17.09
CA LEU A 52 -28.52 5.07 17.28
C LEU A 52 -29.66 5.67 18.10
N SER A 53 -29.38 6.65 18.96
CA SER A 53 -30.37 7.40 19.75
C SER A 53 -31.07 8.52 18.96
N ALA A 54 -30.63 8.81 17.72
CA ALA A 54 -31.22 9.88 16.93
C ALA A 54 -32.71 9.61 16.62
N PRO A 55 -33.58 10.64 16.72
CA PRO A 55 -34.98 10.49 16.37
C PRO A 55 -35.13 10.16 14.88
N ILE A 56 -35.98 9.17 14.60
CA ILE A 56 -36.23 8.71 13.25
C ILE A 56 -36.93 9.78 12.42
N ARG A 57 -36.55 9.87 11.16
CA ARG A 57 -37.16 10.71 10.14
C ARG A 57 -37.56 9.83 8.95
N ALA A 58 -38.49 10.30 8.13
CA ALA A 58 -38.87 9.60 6.91
C ALA A 58 -37.65 9.37 6.01
N GLY A 59 -37.63 8.22 5.33
CA GLY A 59 -36.59 7.87 4.39
C GLY A 59 -35.97 6.49 4.65
N ARG A 60 -34.91 6.19 3.88
CA ARG A 60 -34.19 4.92 3.99
C ARG A 60 -33.26 4.93 5.20
N ILE A 61 -33.36 3.89 6.03
CA ILE A 61 -32.48 3.70 7.18
C ILE A 61 -31.64 2.44 7.01
N ALA A 62 -30.41 2.47 7.52
CA ALA A 62 -29.54 1.29 7.56
C ALA A 62 -28.64 1.31 8.81
N PRO A 63 -28.27 0.14 9.35
CA PRO A 63 -27.28 0.06 10.42
C PRO A 63 -25.89 0.33 9.84
N LEU A 64 -25.02 0.95 10.63
CA LEU A 64 -23.60 1.11 10.36
C LEU A 64 -22.82 0.19 11.31
N THR A 65 -22.03 -0.71 10.73
CA THR A 65 -21.22 -1.70 11.45
C THR A 65 -19.74 -1.44 11.23
N PHE A 66 -18.87 -2.21 11.83
CA PHE A 66 -17.41 -2.07 11.63
C PHE A 66 -16.95 -2.46 10.21
N GLU A 67 -17.73 -3.25 9.49
CA GLU A 67 -17.49 -3.59 8.09
C GLU A 67 -17.67 -2.38 7.15
N ASP A 68 -18.52 -1.43 7.54
CA ASP A 68 -18.76 -0.19 6.79
C ASP A 68 -17.70 0.86 7.09
N LYS A 69 -17.26 1.63 6.09
CA LYS A 69 -16.32 2.75 6.33
C LYS A 69 -16.89 3.75 7.34
N ALA A 70 -18.15 4.16 7.16
CA ALA A 70 -18.81 5.09 8.08
C ALA A 70 -18.92 4.53 9.51
N GLY A 71 -19.21 3.24 9.67
CA GLY A 71 -19.23 2.60 10.98
C GLY A 71 -17.85 2.53 11.65
N ARG A 72 -16.80 2.23 10.87
CA ARG A 72 -15.42 2.32 11.37
C ARG A 72 -15.09 3.73 11.82
N ASP A 73 -15.40 4.74 11.01
CA ASP A 73 -15.13 6.14 11.34
C ASP A 73 -15.82 6.55 12.65
N VAL A 74 -17.06 6.10 12.91
CA VAL A 74 -17.78 6.32 14.17
C VAL A 74 -17.06 5.68 15.36
N LEU A 75 -16.57 4.45 15.22
CA LEU A 75 -15.84 3.77 16.29
C LEU A 75 -14.52 4.45 16.59
N GLN A 76 -13.75 4.81 15.54
CA GLN A 76 -12.49 5.54 15.69
C GLN A 76 -12.70 6.91 16.34
N HIS A 77 -13.73 7.64 15.90
CA HIS A 77 -14.08 8.95 16.43
C HIS A 77 -14.47 8.85 17.92
N SER A 78 -15.31 7.90 18.29
CA SER A 78 -15.67 7.66 19.70
C SER A 78 -14.46 7.24 20.54
N SER A 79 -13.54 6.48 19.96
CA SER A 79 -12.27 6.10 20.59
C SER A 79 -11.38 7.32 20.84
N ALA A 80 -11.34 8.27 19.90
CA ALA A 80 -10.63 9.53 20.05
C ALA A 80 -11.17 10.35 21.24
N HIS A 81 -12.50 10.43 21.37
CA HIS A 81 -13.14 11.11 22.52
C HIS A 81 -12.88 10.42 23.85
N LEU A 82 -12.87 9.09 23.90
CA LEU A 82 -12.50 8.34 25.11
C LEU A 82 -11.06 8.65 25.54
N VAL A 83 -10.13 8.73 24.59
CA VAL A 83 -8.74 9.11 24.87
C VAL A 83 -8.65 10.57 25.32
N ALA A 84 -9.42 11.48 24.70
CA ALA A 84 -9.43 12.89 25.09
C ALA A 84 -9.93 13.07 26.53
N LYS A 85 -11.05 12.42 26.88
CA LYS A 85 -11.58 12.38 28.25
C LYS A 85 -10.52 11.88 29.22
N ALA A 86 -9.94 10.71 28.95
CA ALA A 86 -8.97 10.08 29.82
C ALA A 86 -7.70 10.94 30.03
N LEU A 87 -7.25 11.63 28.98
CA LEU A 87 -6.08 12.50 29.06
C LEU A 87 -6.36 13.75 29.87
N VAL A 88 -7.51 14.40 29.70
CA VAL A 88 -7.93 15.56 30.48
C VAL A 88 -8.15 15.20 31.96
N GLU A 89 -8.71 14.03 32.26
CA GLU A 89 -8.83 13.54 33.64
C GLU A 89 -7.46 13.28 34.31
N THR A 90 -6.49 12.80 33.50
CA THR A 90 -5.15 12.47 33.99
C THR A 90 -4.26 13.71 34.11
N ILE A 91 -4.41 14.64 33.17
CA ILE A 91 -3.63 15.88 33.06
C ILE A 91 -4.61 17.05 32.89
N PRO A 92 -5.12 17.62 33.98
CA PRO A 92 -6.18 18.66 33.94
C PRO A 92 -5.83 19.93 33.15
N GLU A 93 -4.54 20.26 33.00
CA GLU A 93 -4.07 21.38 32.20
C GLU A 93 -4.09 21.11 30.68
N ALA A 94 -4.29 19.87 30.25
CA ALA A 94 -4.37 19.51 28.82
C ALA A 94 -5.61 20.15 28.17
N ARG A 95 -5.39 20.79 27.02
CA ARG A 95 -6.47 21.39 26.23
C ARG A 95 -6.65 20.61 24.96
N PRO A 96 -7.76 19.85 24.82
CA PRO A 96 -8.05 19.10 23.62
C PRO A 96 -8.37 20.04 22.45
N THR A 97 -7.84 19.77 21.26
CA THR A 97 -8.09 20.55 20.06
C THR A 97 -9.06 19.84 19.13
N VAL A 98 -8.59 18.88 18.34
CA VAL A 98 -9.38 18.10 17.35
C VAL A 98 -8.90 16.65 17.30
N GLY A 99 -9.84 15.73 17.08
CA GLY A 99 -9.58 14.29 17.04
C GLY A 99 -10.40 13.57 15.96
N PRO A 100 -10.04 13.71 14.65
CA PRO A 100 -10.75 13.00 13.58
C PRO A 100 -10.35 11.53 13.51
N PRO A 101 -11.25 10.67 12.95
CA PRO A 101 -10.88 9.35 12.49
C PRO A 101 -9.95 9.45 11.28
N THR A 102 -9.16 8.40 11.05
CA THR A 102 -8.29 8.21 9.89
C THR A 102 -8.48 6.79 9.36
N ASP A 103 -7.98 6.51 8.15
CA ASP A 103 -8.06 5.16 7.59
C ASP A 103 -7.28 4.11 8.42
N GLU A 104 -6.28 4.55 9.21
CA GLU A 104 -5.46 3.67 10.06
C GLU A 104 -5.85 3.68 11.55
N GLY A 105 -6.90 4.42 11.93
CA GLY A 105 -7.31 4.57 13.34
C GLY A 105 -7.81 5.98 13.63
N PHE A 106 -7.24 6.63 14.63
CA PHE A 106 -7.56 8.02 14.99
C PHE A 106 -6.33 8.74 15.52
N TYR A 107 -6.40 10.06 15.58
CA TYR A 107 -5.53 10.84 16.43
C TYR A 107 -6.34 11.87 17.21
N TYR A 108 -5.71 12.43 18.27
CA TYR A 108 -6.22 13.60 18.96
C TYR A 108 -5.06 14.51 19.34
N ASP A 109 -5.20 15.82 19.06
CA ASP A 109 -4.18 16.83 19.31
C ASP A 109 -4.49 17.59 20.62
N PHE A 110 -3.44 17.84 21.40
CA PHE A 110 -3.54 18.50 22.70
C PHE A 110 -2.50 19.62 22.85
N ASP A 111 -2.92 20.76 23.37
CA ASP A 111 -2.01 21.75 23.95
C ASP A 111 -1.70 21.31 25.38
N VAL A 112 -0.55 20.69 25.54
CA VAL A 112 -0.08 20.11 26.82
C VAL A 112 1.44 20.01 26.79
N ARG A 113 2.08 19.90 27.96
CA ARG A 113 3.49 19.56 28.08
C ARG A 113 3.83 18.26 27.31
N PRO A 114 5.10 18.01 26.98
CA PRO A 114 5.51 16.73 26.43
C PRO A 114 5.00 15.55 27.27
N LEU A 115 4.33 14.60 26.62
CA LEU A 115 3.82 13.40 27.28
C LEU A 115 4.94 12.40 27.55
N THR A 116 4.76 11.57 28.57
CA THR A 116 5.67 10.51 28.97
C THR A 116 5.00 9.14 28.88
N PRO A 117 5.75 8.02 28.85
CA PRO A 117 5.15 6.69 28.93
C PRO A 117 4.25 6.50 30.17
N ALA A 118 4.62 7.06 31.32
CA ALA A 118 3.81 7.00 32.55
C ALA A 118 2.46 7.68 32.40
N ASP A 119 2.38 8.80 31.63
CA ASP A 119 1.12 9.46 31.34
C ASP A 119 0.19 8.54 30.54
N LEU A 120 0.75 7.77 29.58
CA LEU A 120 -0.05 6.81 28.80
C LEU A 120 -0.61 5.67 29.65
N ASP A 121 0.14 5.18 30.63
CA ASP A 121 -0.35 4.17 31.58
C ASP A 121 -1.52 4.70 32.40
N ALA A 122 -1.44 5.94 32.87
CA ALA A 122 -2.51 6.61 33.60
C ALA A 122 -3.75 6.85 32.69
N VAL A 123 -3.55 7.30 31.46
CA VAL A 123 -4.62 7.46 30.45
C VAL A 123 -5.33 6.13 30.19
N LYS A 124 -4.58 5.04 30.01
CA LYS A 124 -5.14 3.70 29.82
C LYS A 124 -5.98 3.26 31.02
N ALA A 125 -5.51 3.48 32.24
CA ALA A 125 -6.26 3.16 33.46
C ALA A 125 -7.57 3.98 33.55
N SER A 126 -7.58 5.24 33.12
CA SER A 126 -8.77 6.06 33.02
C SER A 126 -9.76 5.56 31.96
N MET A 127 -9.27 5.24 30.76
CA MET A 127 -10.08 4.63 29.69
C MET A 127 -10.78 3.35 30.20
N ASP A 128 -10.05 2.45 30.85
CA ASP A 128 -10.57 1.20 31.40
C ASP A 128 -11.66 1.43 32.46
N ARG A 129 -11.58 2.52 33.26
CA ARG A 129 -12.64 2.91 34.21
C ARG A 129 -13.91 3.35 33.45
N SER A 130 -13.78 4.25 32.48
CA SER A 130 -14.91 4.74 31.68
C SER A 130 -15.61 3.60 30.92
N ILE A 131 -14.86 2.67 30.33
CA ILE A 131 -15.42 1.51 29.64
C ILE A 131 -16.26 0.63 30.59
N ARG A 132 -15.74 0.37 31.80
CA ARG A 132 -16.48 -0.38 32.83
C ARG A 132 -17.70 0.35 33.35
N ALA A 133 -17.63 1.67 33.42
CA ALA A 133 -18.73 2.52 33.88
C ALA A 133 -19.88 2.62 32.83
N ARG A 134 -19.65 2.20 31.56
CA ARG A 134 -20.61 2.29 30.47
C ARG A 134 -21.17 3.71 30.31
N GLU A 135 -20.30 4.70 30.29
CA GLU A 135 -20.68 6.10 30.19
C GLU A 135 -21.30 6.38 28.82
N PRO A 136 -22.55 6.90 28.75
CA PRO A 136 -23.22 7.15 27.48
C PRO A 136 -22.63 8.37 26.77
N PHE A 137 -22.58 8.33 25.43
CA PHE A 137 -22.35 9.50 24.59
C PHE A 137 -23.68 10.23 24.38
N ARG A 138 -23.81 11.43 24.95
CA ARG A 138 -25.04 12.22 24.90
C ARG A 138 -24.86 13.48 24.10
N ARG A 139 -25.54 13.56 22.95
CA ARG A 139 -25.57 14.74 22.10
C ARG A 139 -26.45 15.83 22.69
N ARG A 140 -25.93 17.04 22.76
CA ARG A 140 -26.69 18.26 23.08
C ARG A 140 -26.43 19.33 22.02
N GLU A 141 -27.43 20.17 21.79
CA GLU A 141 -27.30 21.37 20.97
C GLU A 141 -27.39 22.60 21.86
N LEU A 142 -26.45 23.51 21.73
CA LEU A 142 -26.34 24.72 22.54
C LEU A 142 -26.43 25.94 21.63
N PRO A 143 -27.05 27.04 22.10
CA PRO A 143 -26.85 28.36 21.51
C PRO A 143 -25.34 28.69 21.46
N LYS A 144 -24.89 29.38 20.42
CA LYS A 144 -23.47 29.72 20.21
C LYS A 144 -22.84 30.40 21.45
N VAL A 145 -23.57 31.33 22.07
CA VAL A 145 -23.14 32.07 23.29
C VAL A 145 -22.91 31.11 24.46
N ASP A 146 -23.75 30.10 24.64
CA ASP A 146 -23.61 29.13 25.71
C ASP A 146 -22.44 28.16 25.47
N ALA A 147 -22.22 27.77 24.20
CA ALA A 147 -21.03 27.01 23.82
C ALA A 147 -19.74 27.81 24.02
N GLU A 148 -19.72 29.10 23.70
CA GLU A 148 -18.59 30.00 23.96
C GLU A 148 -18.28 30.10 25.46
N ARG A 149 -19.29 30.17 26.32
CA ARG A 149 -19.12 30.15 27.77
C ARG A 149 -18.57 28.81 28.28
N LEU A 150 -19.10 27.71 27.77
CA LEU A 150 -18.69 26.35 28.15
C LEU A 150 -17.21 26.12 27.84
N PHE A 151 -16.75 26.56 26.67
CA PHE A 151 -15.36 26.37 26.21
C PHE A 151 -14.47 27.61 26.41
N ALA A 152 -14.85 28.57 27.29
CA ALA A 152 -14.11 29.81 27.49
C ALA A 152 -12.61 29.61 27.83
N ALA A 153 -12.25 28.53 28.51
CA ALA A 153 -10.87 28.21 28.88
C ALA A 153 -10.06 27.52 27.75
N ASN A 154 -10.71 27.18 26.61
CA ASN A 154 -10.07 26.46 25.51
C ASN A 154 -10.11 27.28 24.20
N PRO A 155 -9.04 28.01 23.88
CA PRO A 155 -9.01 28.87 22.68
C PRO A 155 -9.15 28.09 21.37
N TYR A 156 -8.76 26.84 21.34
CA TYR A 156 -8.88 26.00 20.14
C TYR A 156 -10.36 25.69 19.84
N LYS A 157 -11.15 25.34 20.84
CA LYS A 157 -12.59 25.10 20.69
C LYS A 157 -13.35 26.40 20.33
N LEU A 158 -12.96 27.52 20.94
CA LEU A 158 -13.56 28.82 20.58
C LEU A 158 -13.36 29.20 19.13
N ARG A 159 -12.20 28.86 18.53
CA ARG A 159 -11.94 29.08 17.11
C ARG A 159 -12.93 28.29 16.23
N TYR A 160 -13.16 27.02 16.51
CA TYR A 160 -14.13 26.21 15.77
C TYR A 160 -15.59 26.68 15.97
N ILE A 161 -15.93 27.13 17.18
CA ILE A 161 -17.25 27.71 17.45
C ILE A 161 -17.44 29.00 16.66
N ALA A 162 -16.41 29.83 16.50
CA ALA A 162 -16.48 31.05 15.70
C ALA A 162 -16.85 30.78 14.23
N GLU A 163 -16.43 29.65 13.68
CA GLU A 163 -16.72 29.23 12.30
C GLU A 163 -18.19 28.78 12.09
N VAL A 164 -18.96 28.51 13.16
CA VAL A 164 -20.37 28.14 13.05
C VAL A 164 -21.20 29.36 12.64
N PRO A 165 -22.03 29.27 11.58
CA PRO A 165 -22.84 30.38 11.09
C PRO A 165 -23.77 30.97 12.17
N PRO A 166 -24.07 32.26 12.11
CA PRO A 166 -25.01 32.89 13.03
C PRO A 166 -26.40 32.22 12.97
N GLY A 167 -26.95 31.90 14.15
CA GLY A 167 -28.27 31.27 14.27
C GLY A 167 -28.27 29.74 14.19
N GLU A 168 -27.15 29.11 13.83
CA GLU A 168 -27.02 27.65 13.92
C GLU A 168 -26.61 27.21 15.34
N PRO A 169 -27.18 26.10 15.84
CA PRO A 169 -26.80 25.55 17.13
C PRO A 169 -25.41 24.87 17.04
N VAL A 170 -24.69 24.91 18.14
CA VAL A 170 -23.40 24.21 18.31
C VAL A 170 -23.67 22.87 18.98
N SER A 171 -23.28 21.77 18.32
CA SER A 171 -23.41 20.42 18.90
C SER A 171 -22.21 20.10 19.79
N VAL A 172 -22.51 19.52 20.95
CA VAL A 172 -21.55 19.00 21.92
C VAL A 172 -21.94 17.60 22.34
N TYR A 173 -20.96 16.81 22.80
CA TYR A 173 -21.21 15.49 23.36
C TYR A 173 -20.66 15.41 24.78
N ASP A 174 -21.50 14.89 25.68
CA ASP A 174 -21.12 14.56 27.04
C ASP A 174 -20.81 13.09 27.18
N THR A 175 -19.73 12.74 27.90
CA THR A 175 -19.33 11.39 28.25
C THR A 175 -18.82 11.40 29.69
N GLY A 176 -19.65 10.94 30.65
CA GLY A 176 -19.40 11.17 32.06
C GLY A 176 -19.34 12.68 32.36
N ASP A 177 -18.27 13.12 33.01
CA ASP A 177 -18.04 14.54 33.34
C ASP A 177 -17.28 15.32 32.24
N PHE A 178 -16.98 14.66 31.10
CA PHE A 178 -16.27 15.29 29.98
C PHE A 178 -17.26 15.74 28.91
N THR A 179 -17.14 17.01 28.51
CA THR A 179 -17.90 17.57 27.37
C THR A 179 -16.95 17.99 26.27
N ASP A 180 -17.23 17.58 25.05
CA ASP A 180 -16.45 18.00 23.88
C ASP A 180 -17.30 18.63 22.78
N LEU A 181 -16.69 19.58 22.05
CA LEU A 181 -17.25 20.15 20.83
C LEU A 181 -17.17 19.13 19.70
N CYS A 182 -18.30 18.65 19.22
CA CYS A 182 -18.33 17.58 18.24
C CYS A 182 -19.65 17.54 17.44
N ARG A 183 -19.55 17.12 16.19
CA ARG A 183 -20.72 16.92 15.30
C ARG A 183 -21.31 15.52 15.42
N GLY A 184 -20.54 14.56 15.93
CA GLY A 184 -20.90 13.14 15.95
C GLY A 184 -20.87 12.48 14.57
N PRO A 185 -21.49 11.30 14.39
CA PRO A 185 -22.11 10.50 15.45
C PRO A 185 -21.11 9.73 16.31
N HIS A 186 -21.61 9.15 17.42
CA HIS A 186 -20.84 8.30 18.33
C HIS A 186 -21.55 6.95 18.56
N VAL A 187 -20.78 5.98 19.10
CA VAL A 187 -21.33 4.75 19.65
C VAL A 187 -22.22 5.03 20.87
N PRO A 188 -23.15 4.13 21.27
CA PRO A 188 -24.10 4.41 22.33
C PRO A 188 -23.46 4.77 23.68
N ASP A 189 -22.42 4.04 24.09
CA ASP A 189 -21.69 4.24 25.33
C ASP A 189 -20.25 3.68 25.25
N THR A 190 -19.44 3.96 26.25
CA THR A 190 -18.03 3.56 26.28
C THR A 190 -17.80 2.06 26.37
N SER A 191 -18.81 1.24 26.69
CA SER A 191 -18.66 -0.23 26.70
C SER A 191 -18.47 -0.83 25.30
N TRP A 192 -18.79 -0.07 24.25
CA TRP A 192 -18.53 -0.45 22.85
C TRP A 192 -17.05 -0.28 22.46
N LEU A 193 -16.25 0.37 23.30
CA LEU A 193 -14.86 0.74 23.04
C LEU A 193 -13.85 -0.20 23.72
N GLN A 194 -14.20 -1.50 23.85
CA GLN A 194 -13.33 -2.49 24.54
C GLN A 194 -11.99 -2.72 23.83
N GLY A 195 -11.95 -2.53 22.54
CA GLY A 195 -10.78 -2.73 21.69
C GLY A 195 -10.03 -1.43 21.40
N VAL A 196 -9.98 -0.45 22.31
CA VAL A 196 -9.22 0.81 22.08
C VAL A 196 -7.81 0.72 22.62
N HIS A 197 -6.84 1.21 21.85
CA HIS A 197 -5.44 1.24 22.23
C HIS A 197 -4.73 2.50 21.73
N VAL A 198 -3.96 3.15 22.62
CA VAL A 198 -3.07 4.25 22.25
C VAL A 198 -1.78 3.69 21.68
N LEU A 199 -1.47 4.01 20.43
CA LEU A 199 -0.27 3.55 19.72
C LEU A 199 0.99 4.34 20.08
N GLY A 200 0.82 5.61 20.49
CA GLY A 200 1.92 6.50 20.85
C GLY A 200 1.56 7.96 20.71
N PHE A 201 2.55 8.80 20.97
CA PHE A 201 2.42 10.25 20.88
C PHE A 201 3.63 10.87 20.17
N SER A 202 3.44 12.06 19.61
CA SER A 202 4.50 12.84 18.97
C SER A 202 4.20 14.34 19.07
N ALA A 203 5.23 15.17 19.14
CA ALA A 203 5.06 16.59 18.92
C ALA A 203 4.71 16.87 17.46
N ILE A 204 3.81 17.83 17.24
CA ILE A 204 3.48 18.38 15.92
C ILE A 204 3.50 19.89 15.97
N THR A 205 3.89 20.53 14.86
CA THR A 205 3.76 21.98 14.69
C THR A 205 2.66 22.23 13.66
N PRO A 206 1.54 22.88 14.03
CA PRO A 206 0.53 23.27 13.05
C PRO A 206 1.11 24.23 11.99
N GLU A 207 0.52 24.25 10.79
CA GLU A 207 1.03 25.04 9.65
C GLU A 207 1.00 26.58 9.83
N ALA A 208 0.32 27.11 10.86
CA ALA A 208 0.26 28.54 11.10
C ALA A 208 1.60 29.07 11.64
N ALA A 209 2.07 30.19 11.10
CA ALA A 209 3.41 30.75 11.32
C ALA A 209 3.83 30.98 12.79
N ASP A 210 2.89 31.12 13.74
CA ASP A 210 3.14 31.32 15.18
C ASP A 210 2.50 30.24 16.06
N ALA A 211 2.23 29.05 15.51
CA ALA A 211 1.55 27.99 16.23
C ALA A 211 2.46 27.32 17.27
N LYS A 212 1.94 27.20 18.49
CA LYS A 212 2.62 26.41 19.54
C LYS A 212 2.67 24.94 19.14
N PRO A 213 3.76 24.21 19.46
CA PRO A 213 3.80 22.77 19.33
C PRO A 213 2.67 22.11 20.13
N LEU A 214 1.97 21.17 19.50
CA LEU A 214 0.94 20.34 20.12
C LEU A 214 1.46 18.92 20.30
N GLN A 215 0.83 18.16 21.21
CA GLN A 215 1.06 16.73 21.36
C GLN A 215 -0.03 15.97 20.64
N ARG A 216 0.33 15.19 19.61
CA ARG A 216 -0.58 14.30 18.90
C ARG A 216 -0.54 12.91 19.50
N VAL A 217 -1.65 12.48 20.05
CA VAL A 217 -1.84 11.09 20.51
C VAL A 217 -2.51 10.31 19.39
N ARG A 218 -1.92 9.19 18.99
CA ARG A 218 -2.46 8.29 17.95
C ARG A 218 -2.97 7.02 18.59
N GLY A 219 -4.07 6.50 18.09
CA GLY A 219 -4.67 5.27 18.57
C GLY A 219 -5.46 4.53 17.52
N VAL A 220 -5.93 3.36 17.92
CA VAL A 220 -6.82 2.50 17.12
C VAL A 220 -7.97 2.01 17.97
N GLY A 221 -9.14 1.83 17.36
CA GLY A 221 -10.31 1.23 17.97
C GLY A 221 -10.80 0.01 17.17
N PHE A 222 -11.12 -1.05 17.89
CA PHE A 222 -11.74 -2.26 17.35
C PHE A 222 -12.98 -2.62 18.17
N PRO A 223 -13.99 -3.29 17.58
CA PRO A 223 -15.21 -3.69 18.32
C PRO A 223 -14.90 -4.57 19.53
N THR A 224 -13.90 -5.43 19.42
CA THR A 224 -13.55 -6.38 20.48
C THR A 224 -12.06 -6.32 20.84
N ARG A 225 -11.75 -6.76 22.07
CA ARG A 225 -10.37 -6.93 22.53
C ARG A 225 -9.60 -7.94 21.69
N GLY A 226 -10.26 -9.03 21.26
CA GLY A 226 -9.63 -10.06 20.43
C GLY A 226 -9.17 -9.52 19.07
N GLU A 227 -9.97 -8.66 18.43
CA GLU A 227 -9.60 -8.00 17.18
C GLU A 227 -8.44 -7.02 17.37
N LEU A 228 -8.45 -6.26 18.47
CA LEU A 228 -7.32 -5.41 18.83
C LEU A 228 -6.03 -6.23 19.03
N ASP A 229 -6.08 -7.32 19.80
CA ASP A 229 -4.91 -8.15 20.08
C ASP A 229 -4.37 -8.78 18.79
N ALA A 230 -5.24 -9.20 17.87
CA ALA A 230 -4.85 -9.68 16.54
C ALA A 230 -4.15 -8.57 15.74
N TYR A 231 -4.69 -7.36 15.75
CA TYR A 231 -4.08 -6.20 15.09
C TYR A 231 -2.71 -5.83 15.68
N LEU A 232 -2.57 -5.78 17.00
CA LEU A 232 -1.30 -5.46 17.65
C LEU A 232 -0.23 -6.53 17.38
N LYS A 233 -0.64 -7.81 17.35
CA LYS A 233 0.24 -8.90 16.93
C LYS A 233 0.67 -8.74 15.48
N MET A 234 -0.26 -8.42 14.58
CA MET A 234 0.04 -8.14 13.17
C MET A 234 1.01 -6.97 13.04
N ARG A 235 0.80 -5.87 13.75
CA ARG A 235 1.73 -4.72 13.74
C ARG A 235 3.14 -5.08 14.23
N THR A 236 3.22 -5.86 15.29
CA THR A 236 4.53 -6.32 15.82
C THR A 236 5.26 -7.18 14.79
N GLU A 237 4.55 -8.07 14.13
CA GLU A 237 5.12 -8.91 13.07
C GLU A 237 5.50 -8.07 11.85
N ALA A 238 4.67 -7.10 11.46
CA ALA A 238 4.97 -6.19 10.36
C ALA A 238 6.21 -5.33 10.63
N ALA A 239 6.39 -4.83 11.87
CA ALA A 239 7.60 -4.09 12.23
C ALA A 239 8.87 -4.95 12.12
N ARG A 240 8.78 -6.25 12.39
CA ARG A 240 9.89 -7.21 12.20
C ARG A 240 10.18 -7.51 10.74
N ARG A 241 9.19 -7.32 9.86
CA ARG A 241 9.29 -7.56 8.42
C ARG A 241 9.57 -6.29 7.63
N ASP A 242 9.58 -5.12 8.28
CA ASP A 242 9.79 -3.84 7.61
C ASP A 242 11.01 -3.90 6.68
N HIS A 243 10.76 -3.63 5.39
CA HIS A 243 11.78 -3.72 4.35
C HIS A 243 12.98 -2.81 4.60
N ARG A 244 12.81 -1.69 5.31
CA ARG A 244 13.90 -0.76 5.66
C ARG A 244 14.84 -1.40 6.68
N THR A 245 14.27 -2.04 7.71
CA THR A 245 15.05 -2.76 8.74
C THR A 245 15.77 -3.97 8.14
N ILE A 246 15.07 -4.79 7.35
CA ILE A 246 15.66 -5.96 6.69
C ILE A 246 16.70 -5.52 5.65
N GLY A 247 16.38 -4.47 4.87
CA GLY A 247 17.30 -3.91 3.88
C GLY A 247 18.63 -3.48 4.48
N GLN A 248 18.60 -2.83 5.63
CA GLN A 248 19.80 -2.47 6.36
C GLN A 248 20.54 -3.70 6.91
N GLN A 249 19.82 -4.65 7.54
CA GLN A 249 20.42 -5.87 8.11
C GLN A 249 21.09 -6.77 7.06
N GLN A 250 20.54 -6.83 5.86
CA GLN A 250 21.04 -7.67 4.76
C GLN A 250 21.87 -6.90 3.73
N GLU A 251 22.16 -5.62 4.00
CA GLU A 251 22.93 -4.75 3.11
C GLU A 251 22.37 -4.70 1.68
N LEU A 252 21.04 -4.46 1.58
CA LEU A 252 20.36 -4.40 0.28
C LEU A 252 20.36 -2.99 -0.30
N PHE A 253 20.04 -1.99 0.52
CA PHE A 253 19.93 -0.58 0.14
C PHE A 253 19.94 0.32 1.38
N PHE A 254 20.13 1.62 1.15
CA PHE A 254 19.93 2.66 2.16
C PHE A 254 19.43 3.96 1.53
N PHE A 255 18.97 4.89 2.36
CA PHE A 255 18.62 6.25 1.98
C PHE A 255 19.50 7.24 2.73
N ALA A 256 19.90 8.33 2.05
CA ALA A 256 20.71 9.40 2.63
C ALA A 256 19.98 10.74 2.55
N GLU A 257 20.28 11.64 3.50
CA GLU A 257 19.72 12.99 3.54
C GLU A 257 20.07 13.82 2.29
N GLN A 258 21.22 13.52 1.68
CA GLN A 258 21.71 14.19 0.47
C GLN A 258 20.90 13.86 -0.78
N ALA A 259 20.08 12.79 -0.73
CA ALA A 259 19.27 12.32 -1.87
C ALA A 259 17.92 11.78 -1.36
N LEU A 260 17.08 12.66 -0.83
CA LEU A 260 15.78 12.29 -0.25
C LEU A 260 14.85 11.64 -1.29
N GLY A 261 14.46 10.40 -1.02
CA GLY A 261 13.58 9.62 -1.90
C GLY A 261 14.31 8.88 -3.02
N PHE A 262 15.65 8.89 -3.04
CA PHE A 262 16.48 8.16 -4.00
C PHE A 262 17.18 7.01 -3.28
N PRO A 263 16.91 5.74 -3.62
CA PRO A 263 17.55 4.60 -2.96
C PRO A 263 19.00 4.43 -3.43
N PHE A 264 19.90 4.17 -2.49
CA PHE A 264 21.26 3.71 -2.79
C PHE A 264 21.27 2.19 -2.73
N TRP A 265 21.47 1.54 -3.86
CA TRP A 265 21.53 0.10 -3.96
C TRP A 265 22.91 -0.44 -3.58
N LEU A 266 22.93 -1.40 -2.67
CA LEU A 266 24.15 -2.10 -2.26
C LEU A 266 24.35 -3.40 -3.06
N PRO A 267 25.52 -4.04 -3.02
CA PRO A 267 25.80 -5.23 -3.83
C PRO A 267 24.76 -6.35 -3.68
N HIS A 268 24.31 -6.66 -2.46
CA HIS A 268 23.30 -7.68 -2.23
C HIS A 268 21.94 -7.30 -2.83
N GLY A 269 21.55 -6.04 -2.73
CA GLY A 269 20.32 -5.54 -3.36
C GLY A 269 20.38 -5.64 -4.87
N MET A 270 21.52 -5.27 -5.47
CA MET A 270 21.72 -5.38 -6.92
C MET A 270 21.68 -6.82 -7.43
N VAL A 271 22.10 -7.80 -6.63
CA VAL A 271 21.92 -9.22 -7.00
C VAL A 271 20.43 -9.53 -7.18
N ILE A 272 19.58 -9.11 -6.24
CA ILE A 272 18.14 -9.39 -6.31
C ILE A 272 17.51 -8.66 -7.51
N VAL A 273 17.85 -7.38 -7.71
CA VAL A 273 17.38 -6.60 -8.86
C VAL A 273 17.74 -7.29 -10.17
N ARG A 274 18.99 -7.75 -10.33
CA ARG A 274 19.44 -8.44 -11.56
C ARG A 274 18.73 -9.79 -11.77
N GLU A 275 18.44 -10.54 -10.73
CA GLU A 275 17.66 -11.77 -10.86
C GLU A 275 16.19 -11.48 -11.23
N LEU A 276 15.59 -10.40 -10.74
CA LEU A 276 14.26 -9.94 -11.16
C LEU A 276 14.28 -9.48 -12.63
N GLU A 277 15.26 -8.68 -13.04
CA GLU A 277 15.45 -8.28 -14.43
C GLU A 277 15.59 -9.51 -15.35
N LYS A 278 16.41 -10.50 -14.95
CA LYS A 278 16.55 -11.76 -15.69
C LYS A 278 15.23 -12.50 -15.80
N PHE A 279 14.47 -12.59 -14.70
CA PHE A 279 13.15 -13.21 -14.68
C PHE A 279 12.21 -12.57 -15.70
N VAL A 280 12.13 -11.24 -15.74
CA VAL A 280 11.29 -10.52 -16.70
C VAL A 280 11.84 -10.64 -18.12
N THR A 281 13.15 -10.49 -18.31
CA THR A 281 13.80 -10.56 -19.65
C THR A 281 13.59 -11.92 -20.35
N GLU A 282 13.57 -13.01 -19.60
CA GLU A 282 13.29 -14.35 -20.18
C GLU A 282 11.89 -14.41 -20.79
N HIS A 283 10.88 -13.84 -20.11
CA HIS A 283 9.51 -13.73 -20.63
C HIS A 283 9.42 -12.76 -21.81
N LEU A 284 10.12 -11.61 -21.73
CA LEU A 284 10.18 -10.65 -22.84
C LEU A 284 10.69 -11.29 -24.12
N ARG A 285 11.79 -12.03 -24.03
CA ARG A 285 12.39 -12.74 -25.17
C ARG A 285 11.45 -13.80 -25.73
N ALA A 286 10.83 -14.60 -24.85
CA ALA A 286 9.88 -15.64 -25.26
C ALA A 286 8.65 -15.06 -25.98
N ALA A 287 8.20 -13.86 -25.58
CA ALA A 287 7.07 -13.15 -26.17
C ALA A 287 7.46 -12.23 -27.34
N GLY A 288 8.72 -12.20 -27.76
CA GLY A 288 9.19 -11.43 -28.93
C GLY A 288 9.26 -9.91 -28.68
N TYR A 289 9.54 -9.48 -27.47
CA TYR A 289 9.80 -8.06 -27.16
C TYR A 289 11.20 -7.67 -27.62
N ALA A 290 11.32 -6.46 -28.18
CA ALA A 290 12.59 -5.79 -28.43
C ALA A 290 12.92 -4.86 -27.25
N GLU A 291 14.13 -5.02 -26.69
CA GLU A 291 14.62 -4.10 -25.65
C GLU A 291 15.09 -2.80 -26.29
N ILE A 292 14.67 -1.69 -25.73
CA ILE A 292 15.05 -0.33 -26.13
C ILE A 292 15.63 0.44 -24.96
N ARG A 293 16.24 1.59 -25.25
CA ARG A 293 16.64 2.57 -24.24
C ARG A 293 16.43 3.98 -24.75
N THR A 294 15.71 4.78 -23.99
CA THR A 294 15.43 6.18 -24.32
C THR A 294 16.18 7.13 -23.38
N PRO A 295 16.40 8.39 -23.79
CA PRO A 295 17.02 9.40 -22.92
C PRO A 295 16.22 9.60 -21.62
N LEU A 296 16.92 10.03 -20.56
CA LEU A 296 16.28 10.39 -19.28
C LEU A 296 15.68 11.79 -19.32
N LEU A 297 16.27 12.67 -20.12
CA LEU A 297 15.93 14.08 -20.23
C LEU A 297 15.40 14.38 -21.62
N PHE A 298 14.24 14.99 -21.70
CA PHE A 298 13.61 15.44 -22.94
C PHE A 298 13.30 16.93 -22.90
N ALA A 299 13.32 17.56 -24.06
CA ALA A 299 12.82 18.91 -24.21
C ALA A 299 11.31 18.99 -23.88
N LYS A 300 10.86 20.10 -23.31
CA LYS A 300 9.48 20.38 -22.96
C LYS A 300 8.48 20.02 -24.05
N SER A 301 8.81 20.30 -25.31
CA SER A 301 7.95 20.05 -26.48
C SER A 301 7.48 18.59 -26.60
N VAL A 302 8.32 17.63 -26.18
CA VAL A 302 7.96 16.20 -26.17
C VAL A 302 6.85 15.94 -25.16
N PHE A 303 6.93 16.59 -23.99
CA PHE A 303 5.91 16.46 -22.94
C PHE A 303 4.64 17.25 -23.26
N GLU A 304 4.75 18.36 -23.98
CA GLU A 304 3.59 19.09 -24.52
C GLU A 304 2.85 18.24 -25.56
N THR A 305 3.60 17.61 -26.49
CA THR A 305 3.00 16.68 -27.47
C THR A 305 2.28 15.52 -26.79
N SER A 306 2.89 14.89 -25.81
CA SER A 306 2.29 13.74 -25.10
C SER A 306 1.19 14.11 -24.10
N GLY A 307 1.03 15.39 -23.74
CA GLY A 307 0.09 15.87 -22.73
C GLY A 307 0.61 15.82 -21.28
N HIS A 308 1.80 15.27 -21.06
CA HIS A 308 2.37 15.19 -19.70
C HIS A 308 2.64 16.57 -19.10
N TRP A 309 3.01 17.57 -19.93
CA TRP A 309 3.30 18.91 -19.44
C TRP A 309 2.05 19.61 -18.90
N GLU A 310 0.89 19.38 -19.48
CA GLU A 310 -0.38 19.93 -19.05
C GLU A 310 -1.00 19.17 -17.86
N MET A 311 -0.90 17.83 -17.89
CA MET A 311 -1.65 16.95 -16.99
C MET A 311 -0.82 16.43 -15.80
N TYR A 312 0.51 16.49 -15.87
CA TYR A 312 1.40 15.84 -14.90
C TYR A 312 2.58 16.72 -14.45
N ARG A 313 2.60 18.00 -14.83
CA ARG A 313 3.71 18.95 -14.59
C ARG A 313 4.13 19.05 -13.12
N GLU A 314 3.19 19.04 -12.20
CA GLU A 314 3.43 19.17 -10.76
C GLU A 314 4.26 17.99 -10.19
N ASN A 315 4.22 16.85 -10.86
CA ASN A 315 4.97 15.66 -10.48
C ASN A 315 6.27 15.46 -11.26
N MET A 316 6.73 16.47 -12.01
CA MET A 316 7.93 16.38 -12.84
C MET A 316 9.09 17.20 -12.27
N PHE A 317 10.29 16.62 -12.28
CA PHE A 317 11.52 17.39 -12.17
C PHE A 317 11.80 18.09 -13.48
N THR A 318 12.15 19.36 -13.43
CA THR A 318 12.47 20.17 -14.61
C THR A 318 13.70 21.02 -14.39
N SER A 319 14.37 21.38 -15.49
CA SER A 319 15.49 22.30 -15.51
C SER A 319 15.46 23.17 -16.76
N GLU A 320 16.17 24.26 -16.72
CA GLU A 320 16.48 25.10 -17.87
C GLU A 320 17.92 24.87 -18.29
N ILE A 321 18.14 24.57 -19.57
CA ILE A 321 19.46 24.35 -20.17
C ILE A 321 19.54 25.18 -21.45
N ASP A 322 20.49 26.07 -21.54
CA ASP A 322 20.70 26.97 -22.70
C ASP A 322 19.42 27.75 -23.09
N GLY A 323 18.63 28.19 -22.09
CA GLY A 323 17.39 28.94 -22.30
C GLY A 323 16.21 28.10 -22.78
N GLN A 324 16.33 26.78 -22.72
CA GLN A 324 15.25 25.83 -23.05
C GLN A 324 14.83 25.01 -21.84
N GLU A 325 13.51 24.80 -21.70
CA GLU A 325 12.97 23.95 -20.64
C GLU A 325 13.09 22.47 -21.01
N PHE A 326 13.60 21.67 -20.06
CA PHE A 326 13.70 20.23 -20.12
C PHE A 326 12.99 19.60 -18.91
N GLY A 327 12.55 18.35 -19.07
CA GLY A 327 12.03 17.53 -17.98
C GLY A 327 12.72 16.17 -17.90
N TRP A 328 12.96 15.70 -16.67
CA TRP A 328 13.26 14.28 -16.46
C TRP A 328 12.01 13.46 -16.72
N LYS A 329 12.14 12.38 -17.47
CA LYS A 329 10.98 11.56 -17.82
C LYS A 329 10.32 10.94 -16.58
N PRO A 330 9.02 11.20 -16.32
CA PRO A 330 8.25 10.54 -15.27
C PRO A 330 7.68 9.20 -15.74
N MET A 331 7.67 8.98 -17.06
CA MET A 331 7.16 7.79 -17.78
C MET A 331 7.96 7.60 -19.07
N ASN A 332 7.98 6.35 -19.59
CA ASN A 332 8.73 6.03 -20.82
C ASN A 332 7.93 6.25 -22.11
N CYS A 333 6.61 6.45 -22.02
CA CYS A 333 5.70 6.54 -23.17
C CYS A 333 6.21 7.47 -24.29
N PRO A 334 6.62 8.74 -24.01
CA PRO A 334 7.03 9.64 -25.09
C PRO A 334 8.22 9.11 -25.88
N GLY A 335 9.17 8.46 -25.20
CA GLY A 335 10.34 7.86 -25.85
C GLY A 335 9.98 6.70 -26.79
N ALA A 336 9.06 5.82 -26.36
CA ALA A 336 8.58 4.73 -27.19
C ALA A 336 7.83 5.24 -28.44
N MET A 337 7.02 6.31 -28.31
CA MET A 337 6.35 6.95 -29.45
C MET A 337 7.35 7.51 -30.46
N LEU A 338 8.41 8.19 -30.01
CA LEU A 338 9.46 8.69 -30.88
C LEU A 338 10.19 7.56 -31.62
N ILE A 339 10.43 6.42 -30.98
CA ILE A 339 11.03 5.23 -31.62
C ILE A 339 10.09 4.65 -32.66
N PHE A 340 8.80 4.51 -32.37
CA PHE A 340 7.83 4.03 -33.36
C PHE A 340 7.81 4.96 -34.59
N GLY A 341 7.70 6.28 -34.36
CA GLY A 341 7.63 7.29 -35.42
C GLY A 341 8.95 7.56 -36.15
N SER A 342 10.07 6.94 -35.73
CA SER A 342 11.41 7.21 -36.34
C SER A 342 11.52 6.71 -37.80
N ARG A 343 10.63 5.85 -38.27
CA ARG A 343 10.52 5.36 -39.65
C ARG A 343 9.10 4.92 -39.99
N ALA A 344 8.80 4.77 -41.26
CA ALA A 344 7.55 4.18 -41.72
C ALA A 344 7.38 2.75 -41.21
N ARG A 345 6.17 2.40 -40.83
CA ARG A 345 5.79 1.09 -40.29
C ARG A 345 4.75 0.40 -41.17
N SER A 346 4.74 -0.91 -41.14
CA SER A 346 3.72 -1.73 -41.80
C SER A 346 2.94 -2.56 -40.77
N TYR A 347 1.68 -2.88 -41.07
CA TYR A 347 0.85 -3.78 -40.25
C TYR A 347 1.53 -5.15 -40.00
N ARG A 348 2.45 -5.58 -40.86
CA ARG A 348 3.22 -6.83 -40.69
C ARG A 348 4.23 -6.78 -39.54
N GLU A 349 4.55 -5.58 -39.06
CA GLU A 349 5.43 -5.36 -37.89
C GLU A 349 4.64 -5.34 -36.57
N LEU A 350 3.30 -5.30 -36.65
CA LEU A 350 2.43 -5.26 -35.47
C LEU A 350 1.96 -6.69 -35.10
N PRO A 351 1.92 -7.03 -33.81
CA PRO A 351 2.21 -6.17 -32.67
C PRO A 351 3.72 -5.89 -32.51
N LEU A 352 4.09 -4.59 -32.43
CA LEU A 352 5.45 -4.19 -32.14
C LEU A 352 5.60 -3.97 -30.62
N ARG A 353 6.39 -4.82 -29.97
CA ARG A 353 6.57 -4.84 -28.53
C ARG A 353 7.93 -4.25 -28.14
N LEU A 354 7.93 -3.09 -27.52
CA LEU A 354 9.14 -2.35 -27.10
C LEU A 354 9.20 -2.33 -25.56
N ALA A 355 10.25 -2.90 -24.96
CA ALA A 355 10.45 -2.95 -23.52
C ALA A 355 11.65 -2.12 -23.09
N GLU A 356 11.56 -1.49 -21.92
CA GLU A 356 12.62 -0.64 -21.37
C GLU A 356 12.72 -0.76 -19.86
N PHE A 357 13.94 -1.02 -19.35
CA PHE A 357 14.29 -0.87 -17.93
C PHE A 357 15.12 0.40 -17.77
N ALA A 358 14.47 1.50 -17.44
CA ALA A 358 15.17 2.77 -17.29
C ALA A 358 14.66 3.55 -16.09
N PRO A 359 15.55 4.35 -15.44
CA PRO A 359 15.13 5.22 -14.34
C PRO A 359 14.08 6.25 -14.79
N LEU A 360 13.08 6.40 -13.96
CA LEU A 360 12.03 7.42 -14.03
C LEU A 360 12.10 8.29 -12.79
N HIS A 361 11.73 9.56 -12.93
CA HIS A 361 11.81 10.52 -11.85
C HIS A 361 10.46 11.19 -11.59
N ARG A 362 9.96 11.10 -10.36
CA ARG A 362 8.69 11.70 -9.94
C ARG A 362 8.89 12.59 -8.72
N LEU A 363 8.42 13.82 -8.80
CA LEU A 363 8.50 14.80 -7.71
C LEU A 363 7.44 14.48 -6.65
N GLU A 364 7.67 13.41 -5.90
CA GLU A 364 6.82 13.03 -4.76
C GLU A 364 7.05 14.00 -3.60
N ALA A 365 5.96 14.38 -2.91
CA ALA A 365 6.05 15.21 -1.72
C ALA A 365 6.84 14.51 -0.60
N SER A 366 7.69 15.25 0.12
CA SER A 366 8.58 14.67 1.15
C SER A 366 7.80 13.89 2.23
N GLY A 367 6.63 14.35 2.64
CA GLY A 367 5.79 13.67 3.64
C GLY A 367 5.14 12.37 3.17
N THR A 368 5.20 12.05 1.87
CA THR A 368 4.62 10.82 1.31
C THR A 368 5.65 9.73 1.06
N LEU A 369 6.94 10.02 1.21
CA LEU A 369 8.01 9.05 0.99
C LEU A 369 7.97 7.92 2.01
N HIS A 370 8.16 6.67 1.56
CA HIS A 370 8.04 5.49 2.43
C HIS A 370 9.00 4.36 2.02
N GLY A 371 10.28 4.49 2.39
CA GLY A 371 11.29 3.50 1.99
C GLY A 371 11.26 3.22 0.50
N LEU A 372 11.36 1.96 0.09
CA LEU A 372 11.25 1.56 -1.32
C LEU A 372 9.81 1.61 -1.87
N LEU A 373 8.79 1.68 -1.02
CA LEU A 373 7.40 1.64 -1.46
C LEU A 373 6.95 2.93 -2.14
N ARG A 374 7.60 4.07 -1.82
CA ARG A 374 7.35 5.36 -2.46
C ARG A 374 8.61 6.20 -2.52
N VAL A 375 9.16 6.31 -3.69
CA VAL A 375 10.46 6.90 -4.00
C VAL A 375 10.34 8.00 -5.06
N ARG A 376 11.40 8.78 -5.28
CA ARG A 376 11.48 9.80 -6.33
C ARG A 376 12.20 9.32 -7.58
N GLU A 377 13.06 8.32 -7.47
CA GLU A 377 13.65 7.60 -8.59
C GLU A 377 13.21 6.15 -8.53
N LEU A 378 12.76 5.60 -9.65
CA LEU A 378 12.25 4.25 -9.76
C LEU A 378 12.56 3.67 -11.15
N VAL A 379 12.71 2.36 -11.23
CA VAL A 379 12.86 1.64 -12.49
C VAL A 379 11.67 0.69 -12.66
N GLN A 380 11.01 0.73 -13.83
CA GLN A 380 9.88 -0.14 -14.14
C GLN A 380 10.28 -1.25 -15.12
N ASP A 381 9.59 -2.38 -15.03
CA ASP A 381 9.57 -3.39 -16.09
C ASP A 381 8.61 -2.97 -17.20
N ASP A 382 8.82 -1.80 -17.76
CA ASP A 382 7.90 -1.11 -18.65
C ASP A 382 7.98 -1.61 -20.10
N ALA A 383 6.85 -1.65 -20.77
CA ALA A 383 6.82 -1.82 -22.21
C ALA A 383 5.59 -1.17 -22.86
N HIS A 384 5.77 -0.85 -24.13
CA HIS A 384 4.78 -0.26 -25.01
C HIS A 384 4.56 -1.20 -26.20
N VAL A 385 3.34 -1.73 -26.30
CA VAL A 385 2.97 -2.64 -27.38
C VAL A 385 2.07 -1.90 -28.37
N PHE A 386 2.58 -1.65 -29.56
CA PHE A 386 1.83 -1.03 -30.64
C PHE A 386 1.06 -2.12 -31.39
N VAL A 387 -0.26 -1.96 -31.49
CA VAL A 387 -1.18 -2.96 -32.00
C VAL A 387 -2.19 -2.38 -33.00
N THR A 388 -2.79 -3.23 -33.81
CA THR A 388 -4.06 -2.90 -34.46
C THR A 388 -5.22 -3.10 -33.48
N GLU A 389 -6.42 -2.58 -33.76
CA GLU A 389 -7.59 -2.78 -32.89
C GLU A 389 -7.91 -4.26 -32.67
N GLU A 390 -7.78 -5.09 -33.72
CA GLU A 390 -8.07 -6.52 -33.66
C GLU A 390 -7.08 -7.31 -32.77
N GLN A 391 -5.88 -6.76 -32.56
CA GLN A 391 -4.83 -7.40 -31.75
C GLN A 391 -4.95 -7.11 -30.26
N ILE A 392 -5.71 -6.08 -29.86
CA ILE A 392 -5.80 -5.60 -28.46
C ILE A 392 -6.13 -6.73 -27.49
N GLU A 393 -7.22 -7.45 -27.75
CA GLU A 393 -7.69 -8.48 -26.83
C GLU A 393 -6.71 -9.64 -26.67
N GLY A 394 -6.09 -10.06 -27.78
CA GLY A 394 -5.07 -11.11 -27.77
C GLY A 394 -3.88 -10.74 -26.88
N GLU A 395 -3.37 -9.52 -27.04
CA GLU A 395 -2.25 -9.02 -26.23
C GLU A 395 -2.60 -8.92 -24.74
N ILE A 396 -3.77 -8.39 -24.41
CA ILE A 396 -4.17 -8.25 -23.00
C ILE A 396 -4.36 -9.63 -22.34
N ARG A 397 -4.92 -10.63 -23.04
CA ARG A 397 -5.03 -12.01 -22.50
C ARG A 397 -3.66 -12.63 -22.21
N VAL A 398 -2.67 -12.41 -23.07
CA VAL A 398 -1.28 -12.84 -22.83
C VAL A 398 -0.71 -12.17 -21.57
N LEU A 399 -0.93 -10.87 -21.41
CA LEU A 399 -0.46 -10.13 -20.25
C LEU A 399 -1.12 -10.61 -18.94
N LEU A 400 -2.43 -10.85 -18.93
CA LEU A 400 -3.14 -11.37 -17.75
C LEU A 400 -2.64 -12.79 -17.37
N ALA A 401 -2.33 -13.64 -18.36
CA ALA A 401 -1.72 -14.94 -18.11
C ALA A 401 -0.31 -14.79 -17.50
N TRP A 402 0.50 -13.89 -18.04
CA TRP A 402 1.85 -13.63 -17.51
C TRP A 402 1.82 -13.09 -16.07
N ILE A 403 0.89 -12.18 -15.75
CA ILE A 403 0.68 -11.67 -14.38
C ILE A 403 0.40 -12.83 -13.43
N ARG A 404 -0.54 -13.72 -13.79
CA ARG A 404 -0.85 -14.91 -12.99
C ARG A 404 0.38 -15.77 -12.72
N ASP A 405 1.16 -16.07 -13.76
CA ASP A 405 2.32 -16.95 -13.66
C ASP A 405 3.45 -16.29 -12.84
N ALA A 406 3.66 -14.97 -13.00
CA ALA A 406 4.62 -14.21 -12.22
C ALA A 406 4.26 -14.21 -10.73
N PHE A 407 3.05 -13.78 -10.35
CA PHE A 407 2.67 -13.71 -8.93
C PHE A 407 2.53 -15.09 -8.26
N THR A 408 2.21 -16.13 -9.03
CA THR A 408 2.26 -17.52 -8.55
C THR A 408 3.70 -17.92 -8.18
N THR A 409 4.69 -17.57 -9.01
CA THR A 409 6.12 -17.83 -8.71
C THR A 409 6.58 -17.17 -7.42
N PHE A 410 6.11 -15.96 -7.13
CA PHE A 410 6.42 -15.23 -5.90
C PHE A 410 5.49 -15.59 -4.72
N ARG A 411 4.50 -16.46 -4.91
CA ARG A 411 3.45 -16.78 -3.91
C ARG A 411 2.75 -15.55 -3.35
N LEU A 412 2.59 -14.51 -4.16
CA LEU A 412 1.89 -13.29 -3.81
C LEU A 412 0.43 -13.40 -4.22
N ALA A 413 -0.48 -13.09 -3.30
CA ALA A 413 -1.88 -12.89 -3.64
C ALA A 413 -2.05 -11.53 -4.32
N TRP A 414 -2.85 -11.50 -5.40
CA TRP A 414 -3.13 -10.28 -6.14
C TRP A 414 -4.62 -10.12 -6.42
N SER A 415 -5.02 -8.90 -6.77
CA SER A 415 -6.35 -8.56 -7.25
C SER A 415 -6.24 -7.51 -8.35
N TYR A 416 -7.26 -7.42 -9.19
CA TYR A 416 -7.33 -6.41 -10.23
C TYR A 416 -8.24 -5.25 -9.80
N GLU A 417 -7.97 -4.08 -10.37
CA GLU A 417 -8.80 -2.91 -10.28
C GLU A 417 -8.92 -2.30 -11.67
N LEU A 418 -10.17 -2.10 -12.14
CA LEU A 418 -10.45 -1.37 -13.37
C LEU A 418 -10.62 0.10 -13.04
N SER A 419 -9.63 0.91 -13.38
CA SER A 419 -9.64 2.35 -13.21
C SER A 419 -10.17 3.01 -14.48
N THR A 420 -11.31 3.67 -14.35
CA THR A 420 -12.05 4.27 -15.47
C THR A 420 -11.72 5.75 -15.66
N ARG A 421 -12.32 6.37 -16.66
CA ARG A 421 -12.07 7.76 -17.10
C ARG A 421 -12.06 8.77 -15.95
N PRO A 422 -10.94 9.55 -15.79
CA PRO A 422 -10.86 10.61 -14.80
C PRO A 422 -11.62 11.87 -15.23
N PRO A 423 -11.85 12.84 -14.31
CA PRO A 423 -12.52 14.11 -14.66
C PRO A 423 -11.78 14.93 -15.72
N LYS A 424 -10.43 14.88 -15.73
CA LYS A 424 -9.58 15.50 -16.76
C LYS A 424 -8.93 14.40 -17.58
N PHE A 425 -9.21 14.33 -18.87
CA PHE A 425 -8.73 13.29 -19.76
C PHE A 425 -8.50 13.83 -21.18
N LEU A 426 -7.77 13.08 -21.99
CA LEU A 426 -7.55 13.34 -23.40
C LEU A 426 -8.54 12.54 -24.25
N GLY A 427 -8.90 13.09 -25.43
CA GLY A 427 -9.65 12.41 -26.46
C GLY A 427 -11.17 12.38 -26.26
N GLU A 428 -11.83 11.52 -27.02
CA GLU A 428 -13.28 11.45 -27.10
C GLU A 428 -13.86 10.41 -26.12
N VAL A 429 -15.02 10.70 -25.55
CA VAL A 429 -15.73 9.80 -24.62
C VAL A 429 -15.95 8.42 -25.22
N ALA A 430 -16.27 8.33 -26.52
CA ALA A 430 -16.52 7.07 -27.18
C ALA A 430 -15.30 6.13 -27.25
N ASP A 431 -14.08 6.69 -27.35
CA ASP A 431 -12.84 5.90 -27.30
C ASP A 431 -12.65 5.30 -25.90
N TRP A 432 -12.95 6.07 -24.84
CA TRP A 432 -12.90 5.63 -23.46
C TRP A 432 -13.91 4.54 -23.15
N ASP A 433 -15.18 4.74 -23.55
CA ASP A 433 -16.25 3.77 -23.31
C ASP A 433 -15.94 2.43 -23.97
N ARG A 434 -15.38 2.45 -25.20
CA ARG A 434 -14.93 1.26 -25.93
C ARG A 434 -13.76 0.57 -25.21
N ALA A 435 -12.75 1.33 -24.81
CA ALA A 435 -11.58 0.79 -24.09
C ALA A 435 -11.96 0.19 -22.74
N GLU A 436 -12.78 0.87 -21.94
CA GLU A 436 -13.29 0.38 -20.66
C GLU A 436 -14.07 -0.93 -20.83
N ALA A 437 -14.95 -1.00 -21.83
CA ALA A 437 -15.73 -2.21 -22.13
C ALA A 437 -14.85 -3.41 -22.51
N ILE A 438 -13.78 -3.19 -23.28
CA ILE A 438 -12.80 -4.23 -23.64
C ILE A 438 -12.10 -4.73 -22.36
N LEU A 439 -11.56 -3.82 -21.55
CA LEU A 439 -10.83 -4.18 -20.32
C LEU A 439 -11.74 -4.91 -19.32
N GLU A 440 -12.96 -4.42 -19.10
CA GLU A 440 -13.91 -5.05 -18.18
C GLU A 440 -14.29 -6.46 -18.60
N ARG A 441 -14.56 -6.67 -19.89
CA ARG A 441 -14.88 -7.99 -20.44
C ARG A 441 -13.73 -8.98 -20.21
N LEU A 442 -12.49 -8.59 -20.51
CA LEU A 442 -11.31 -9.43 -20.32
C LEU A 442 -11.04 -9.74 -18.84
N LEU A 443 -11.32 -8.81 -17.94
CA LEU A 443 -11.26 -9.06 -16.49
C LEU A 443 -12.32 -10.09 -16.06
N LYS A 444 -13.55 -9.99 -16.55
CA LYS A 444 -14.61 -11.00 -16.30
C LYS A 444 -14.20 -12.39 -16.79
N GLU A 445 -13.64 -12.46 -17.99
CA GLU A 445 -13.13 -13.71 -18.60
C GLU A 445 -11.97 -14.33 -17.79
N SER A 446 -11.15 -13.50 -17.13
CA SER A 446 -9.99 -13.97 -16.36
C SER A 446 -10.37 -14.80 -15.12
N GLY A 447 -11.60 -14.64 -14.60
CA GLY A 447 -12.08 -15.29 -13.37
C GLY A 447 -11.43 -14.81 -12.08
N VAL A 448 -10.53 -13.83 -12.14
CA VAL A 448 -9.88 -13.24 -10.97
C VAL A 448 -10.78 -12.12 -10.41
N PRO A 449 -10.98 -12.03 -9.09
CA PRO A 449 -11.75 -10.94 -8.49
C PRO A 449 -11.20 -9.57 -8.86
N TYR A 450 -12.09 -8.66 -9.25
CA TYR A 450 -11.73 -7.27 -9.53
C TYR A 450 -12.77 -6.31 -8.95
N ARG A 451 -12.37 -5.05 -8.80
CA ARG A 451 -13.28 -3.92 -8.48
C ARG A 451 -13.16 -2.85 -9.56
N ILE A 452 -14.19 -2.01 -9.66
CA ILE A 452 -14.16 -0.82 -10.52
C ILE A 452 -13.81 0.39 -9.65
N SER A 453 -12.89 1.22 -10.11
CA SER A 453 -12.47 2.46 -9.46
C SER A 453 -12.77 3.64 -10.39
N PRO A 454 -13.93 4.27 -10.23
CA PRO A 454 -14.34 5.38 -11.11
C PRO A 454 -13.41 6.57 -10.95
N GLY A 455 -12.95 7.12 -12.09
CA GLY A 455 -12.14 8.34 -12.09
C GLY A 455 -10.65 8.19 -11.87
N GLU A 456 -10.15 6.95 -11.68
CA GLU A 456 -8.74 6.67 -11.35
C GLU A 456 -7.89 6.25 -12.57
N GLY A 457 -8.45 6.31 -13.78
CA GLY A 457 -7.72 6.04 -15.04
C GLY A 457 -6.58 7.02 -15.26
N ALA A 458 -5.64 6.66 -16.13
CA ALA A 458 -4.63 7.60 -16.60
C ALA A 458 -5.29 8.67 -17.48
N PHE A 459 -4.70 9.85 -17.59
CA PHE A 459 -5.30 10.92 -18.38
C PHE A 459 -5.44 10.58 -19.88
N TYR A 460 -4.77 9.55 -20.36
CA TYR A 460 -4.76 9.09 -21.75
C TYR A 460 -5.51 7.79 -22.01
N GLY A 461 -5.89 7.04 -20.95
CA GLY A 461 -6.62 5.79 -21.13
C GLY A 461 -6.99 5.08 -19.84
N PRO A 462 -8.02 4.21 -19.89
CA PRO A 462 -8.40 3.37 -18.77
C PRO A 462 -7.32 2.31 -18.53
N LYS A 463 -7.29 1.76 -17.31
CA LYS A 463 -6.26 0.81 -16.92
C LYS A 463 -6.76 -0.31 -16.02
N ILE A 464 -6.13 -1.46 -16.15
CA ILE A 464 -6.19 -2.55 -15.17
C ILE A 464 -4.99 -2.36 -14.25
N ASP A 465 -5.22 -2.02 -13.00
CA ASP A 465 -4.20 -1.96 -11.97
C ASP A 465 -4.09 -3.29 -11.23
N ILE A 466 -2.87 -3.74 -10.99
CA ILE A 466 -2.58 -4.95 -10.25
C ILE A 466 -2.16 -4.57 -8.84
N HIS A 467 -2.89 -5.06 -7.84
CA HIS A 467 -2.64 -4.82 -6.43
C HIS A 467 -2.13 -6.09 -5.75
N ILE A 468 -1.03 -5.97 -5.02
CA ILE A 468 -0.54 -6.98 -4.07
C ILE A 468 -0.65 -6.42 -2.66
N ARG A 469 -0.52 -7.26 -1.63
CA ARG A 469 -0.65 -6.83 -0.24
C ARG A 469 0.67 -6.94 0.50
N ASP A 470 0.97 -5.88 1.26
CA ASP A 470 2.12 -5.88 2.18
C ASP A 470 1.85 -6.70 3.45
N SER A 471 2.84 -6.72 4.35
CA SER A 471 2.75 -7.43 5.63
C SER A 471 1.68 -6.88 6.60
N MET A 472 1.16 -5.70 6.35
CA MET A 472 0.04 -5.07 7.05
C MET A 472 -1.31 -5.25 6.32
N ASN A 473 -1.34 -6.10 5.29
CA ASN A 473 -2.50 -6.31 4.43
C ASN A 473 -2.96 -5.06 3.66
N ARG A 474 -2.10 -4.02 3.53
CA ARG A 474 -2.39 -2.83 2.73
C ARG A 474 -2.19 -3.14 1.26
N PRO A 475 -3.11 -2.72 0.38
CA PRO A 475 -2.95 -2.92 -1.05
C PRO A 475 -1.90 -1.96 -1.60
N TRP A 476 -0.99 -2.48 -2.44
CA TRP A 476 -0.02 -1.70 -3.20
C TRP A 476 -0.17 -2.00 -4.66
N GLN A 477 -0.45 -0.97 -5.44
CA GLN A 477 -0.40 -1.06 -6.89
C GLN A 477 1.04 -1.35 -7.33
N THR A 478 1.21 -2.42 -8.10
CA THR A 478 2.50 -2.82 -8.68
C THR A 478 2.44 -2.70 -10.19
N GLY A 479 1.92 -3.71 -10.88
CA GLY A 479 1.77 -3.71 -12.32
C GLY A 479 0.55 -2.93 -12.81
N THR A 480 0.50 -2.72 -14.12
CA THR A 480 -0.63 -2.09 -14.80
C THR A 480 -0.70 -2.52 -16.26
N ILE A 481 -1.91 -2.53 -16.83
CA ILE A 481 -2.17 -2.65 -18.26
C ILE A 481 -3.06 -1.47 -18.63
N GLN A 482 -2.62 -0.60 -19.54
CA GLN A 482 -3.32 0.62 -19.91
C GLN A 482 -3.56 0.63 -21.41
N LEU A 483 -4.76 0.97 -21.84
CA LEU A 483 -5.15 1.01 -23.24
C LEU A 483 -5.25 2.45 -23.71
N ASP A 484 -4.39 2.84 -24.65
CA ASP A 484 -4.18 4.21 -25.08
C ASP A 484 -4.42 4.40 -26.58
N TYR A 485 -5.42 5.20 -26.90
CA TYR A 485 -5.72 5.69 -28.23
C TYR A 485 -5.22 7.12 -28.48
N GLN A 486 -4.78 7.82 -27.42
CA GLN A 486 -4.61 9.28 -27.43
C GLN A 486 -3.18 9.73 -27.70
N ILE A 487 -2.19 9.15 -26.99
CA ILE A 487 -0.79 9.56 -27.18
C ILE A 487 -0.31 9.25 -28.61
N PRO A 488 -0.59 8.05 -29.20
CA PRO A 488 -0.25 7.78 -30.59
C PRO A 488 -0.82 8.82 -31.57
N ARG A 489 -2.06 9.28 -31.35
CA ARG A 489 -2.72 10.32 -32.16
C ARG A 489 -2.02 11.65 -32.06
N ARG A 490 -1.61 12.04 -30.85
CA ARG A 490 -0.90 13.31 -30.61
C ARG A 490 0.51 13.33 -31.19
N PHE A 491 1.16 12.16 -31.30
CA PHE A 491 2.44 12.00 -31.99
C PHE A 491 2.29 11.76 -33.50
N HIS A 492 1.06 11.76 -34.03
CA HIS A 492 0.75 11.49 -35.44
C HIS A 492 1.38 10.16 -35.92
N LEU A 493 1.30 9.13 -35.07
CA LEU A 493 1.84 7.82 -35.42
C LEU A 493 0.93 7.08 -36.40
N GLU A 494 1.52 6.55 -37.46
CA GLU A 494 0.81 5.83 -38.50
C GLU A 494 1.55 4.57 -38.94
N TYR A 495 0.80 3.58 -39.39
CA TYR A 495 1.33 2.39 -40.06
C TYR A 495 0.52 2.13 -41.34
N GLN A 496 1.17 1.54 -42.34
CA GLN A 496 0.51 1.13 -43.56
C GLN A 496 -0.27 -0.16 -43.32
N GLY A 497 -1.59 -0.14 -43.52
CA GLY A 497 -2.48 -1.27 -43.40
C GLY A 497 -2.37 -2.24 -44.57
N SER A 498 -3.02 -3.41 -44.47
CA SER A 498 -3.14 -4.37 -45.55
C SER A 498 -3.98 -3.87 -46.72
N ASP A 499 -4.83 -2.87 -46.48
CA ASP A 499 -5.66 -2.16 -47.45
C ASP A 499 -4.89 -1.07 -48.22
N GLY A 500 -3.60 -0.87 -47.90
CA GLY A 500 -2.76 0.17 -48.47
C GLY A 500 -3.01 1.58 -47.91
N GLN A 501 -3.89 1.75 -46.91
CA GLN A 501 -4.15 3.03 -46.25
C GLN A 501 -3.27 3.18 -45.01
N LEU A 502 -3.16 4.42 -44.54
CA LEU A 502 -2.51 4.73 -43.27
C LEU A 502 -3.51 4.61 -42.12
N HIS A 503 -3.13 3.89 -41.10
CA HIS A 503 -3.91 3.67 -39.90
C HIS A 503 -3.12 4.10 -38.66
N GLN A 504 -3.84 4.55 -37.63
CA GLN A 504 -3.26 4.87 -36.33
C GLN A 504 -3.12 3.61 -35.48
N PRO A 505 -1.95 3.34 -34.87
CA PRO A 505 -1.81 2.25 -33.90
C PRO A 505 -2.50 2.59 -32.59
N VAL A 506 -2.95 1.55 -31.87
CA VAL A 506 -3.31 1.63 -30.46
C VAL A 506 -2.12 1.16 -29.64
N VAL A 507 -1.95 1.70 -28.43
CA VAL A 507 -0.84 1.31 -27.56
C VAL A 507 -1.36 0.66 -26.28
N VAL A 508 -0.81 -0.51 -25.98
CA VAL A 508 -0.96 -1.16 -24.68
C VAL A 508 0.32 -0.88 -23.89
N HIS A 509 0.21 0.01 -22.88
CA HIS A 509 1.26 0.24 -21.90
C HIS A 509 1.15 -0.83 -20.82
N ARG A 510 2.27 -1.41 -20.42
CA ARG A 510 2.21 -2.43 -19.37
C ARG A 510 3.44 -2.47 -18.49
N THR A 511 3.20 -2.77 -17.22
CA THR A 511 4.19 -3.28 -16.28
C THR A 511 3.61 -4.52 -15.61
N ILE A 512 4.42 -5.54 -15.34
CA ILE A 512 3.99 -6.78 -14.69
C ILE A 512 4.27 -6.73 -13.19
N LEU A 513 5.55 -6.57 -12.83
CA LEU A 513 5.97 -6.40 -11.44
C LEU A 513 5.86 -4.95 -10.98
N GLY A 514 5.85 -4.00 -11.91
CA GLY A 514 5.80 -2.57 -11.66
C GLY A 514 7.18 -1.97 -11.48
N THR A 515 7.45 -1.30 -10.36
CA THR A 515 8.78 -0.76 -10.06
C THR A 515 9.60 -1.76 -9.24
N TRP A 516 10.90 -1.86 -9.54
CA TRP A 516 11.80 -2.71 -8.77
C TRP A 516 11.78 -2.34 -7.29
N GLU A 517 11.76 -1.05 -6.99
CA GLU A 517 11.75 -0.52 -5.64
C GLU A 517 10.53 -1.02 -4.87
N ARG A 518 9.32 -0.73 -5.35
CA ARG A 518 8.08 -1.12 -4.66
C ARG A 518 7.92 -2.63 -4.60
N PHE A 519 8.17 -3.32 -5.69
CA PHE A 519 8.07 -4.77 -5.73
C PHE A 519 9.03 -5.44 -4.75
N LEU A 520 10.31 -5.00 -4.74
CA LEU A 520 11.31 -5.51 -3.80
C LEU A 520 10.95 -5.16 -2.36
N GLY A 521 10.45 -3.96 -2.10
CA GLY A 521 9.97 -3.57 -0.77
C GLY A 521 8.89 -4.52 -0.26
N VAL A 522 7.82 -4.75 -1.04
CA VAL A 522 6.74 -5.67 -0.67
C VAL A 522 7.24 -7.13 -0.59
N LEU A 523 8.08 -7.57 -1.52
CA LEU A 523 8.62 -8.93 -1.52
C LEU A 523 9.53 -9.18 -0.30
N THR A 524 10.33 -8.18 0.12
CA THR A 524 11.15 -8.24 1.34
C THR A 524 10.27 -8.49 2.56
N GLU A 525 9.16 -7.75 2.69
CA GLU A 525 8.21 -7.92 3.79
C GLU A 525 7.46 -9.24 3.70
N HIS A 526 7.06 -9.66 2.50
CA HIS A 526 6.36 -10.93 2.26
C HIS A 526 7.22 -12.13 2.69
N CYS A 527 8.45 -12.24 2.21
CA CYS A 527 9.35 -13.33 2.59
C CYS A 527 10.09 -13.07 3.92
N ALA A 528 9.87 -11.91 4.56
CA ALA A 528 10.58 -11.50 5.78
C ALA A 528 12.10 -11.59 5.62
N GLY A 529 12.65 -11.24 4.45
CA GLY A 529 14.05 -11.36 4.08
C GLY A 529 14.57 -12.82 3.94
N ARG A 530 13.66 -13.80 3.96
CA ARG A 530 13.98 -15.22 3.68
C ARG A 530 13.84 -15.46 2.18
N TRP A 531 14.75 -14.88 1.41
CA TRP A 531 14.70 -14.94 -0.04
C TRP A 531 14.58 -16.36 -0.57
N PRO A 532 13.77 -16.61 -1.61
CA PRO A 532 13.85 -17.85 -2.38
C PRO A 532 15.29 -18.12 -2.83
N PRO A 533 15.74 -19.37 -2.93
CA PRO A 533 17.13 -19.68 -3.27
C PRO A 533 17.65 -18.97 -4.52
N TRP A 534 16.82 -18.84 -5.55
CA TRP A 534 17.20 -18.17 -6.79
C TRP A 534 17.39 -16.65 -6.66
N LEU A 535 16.72 -15.98 -5.69
CA LEU A 535 16.88 -14.56 -5.40
C LEU A 535 17.92 -14.25 -4.32
N ALA A 536 18.26 -15.23 -3.45
CA ALA A 536 19.13 -14.99 -2.31
C ALA A 536 20.49 -14.44 -2.74
N PRO A 537 20.97 -13.29 -2.21
CA PRO A 537 22.29 -12.74 -2.54
C PRO A 537 23.41 -13.73 -2.26
N VAL A 538 23.34 -14.42 -1.12
CA VAL A 538 24.17 -15.55 -0.75
C VAL A 538 23.30 -16.78 -0.71
N GLN A 539 23.53 -17.75 -1.59
CA GLN A 539 22.75 -18.99 -1.67
C GLN A 539 23.28 -20.07 -0.76
N VAL A 540 24.60 -20.22 -0.72
CA VAL A 540 25.28 -21.20 0.14
C VAL A 540 26.35 -20.47 0.95
N ARG A 541 26.36 -20.70 2.28
CA ARG A 541 27.45 -20.29 3.14
C ARG A 541 28.23 -21.52 3.56
N VAL A 542 29.53 -21.56 3.25
CA VAL A 542 30.43 -22.66 3.59
C VAL A 542 31.19 -22.34 4.87
N LEU A 543 31.11 -23.23 5.87
CA LEU A 543 31.71 -23.08 7.19
C LEU A 543 32.77 -24.18 7.41
N PRO A 544 34.08 -23.87 7.36
CA PRO A 544 35.10 -24.80 7.82
C PRO A 544 34.99 -24.97 9.35
N VAL A 545 35.06 -26.19 9.86
CA VAL A 545 35.00 -26.46 11.32
C VAL A 545 36.19 -25.80 12.04
N ALA A 546 37.39 -25.84 11.46
CA ALA A 546 38.61 -25.22 11.96
C ALA A 546 39.49 -24.76 10.79
N ASP A 547 40.52 -23.94 11.05
CA ASP A 547 41.43 -23.37 10.03
C ASP A 547 42.02 -24.43 9.07
N ARG A 548 42.38 -25.63 9.57
CA ARG A 548 42.86 -26.71 8.72
C ARG A 548 41.89 -27.21 7.67
N HIS A 549 40.61 -26.86 7.77
CA HIS A 549 39.55 -27.18 6.80
C HIS A 549 39.28 -26.06 5.79
N ALA A 550 39.95 -24.90 5.93
CA ALA A 550 39.69 -23.72 5.12
C ALA A 550 39.97 -23.93 3.62
N GLU A 551 41.00 -24.73 3.29
CA GLU A 551 41.31 -25.07 1.89
C GLU A 551 40.21 -25.95 1.27
N ALA A 552 39.76 -26.98 1.98
CA ALA A 552 38.66 -27.84 1.51
C ALA A 552 37.34 -27.09 1.38
N ALA A 553 37.07 -26.14 2.30
CA ALA A 553 35.88 -25.24 2.22
C ALA A 553 35.96 -24.31 1.00
N ARG A 554 37.13 -23.73 0.71
CA ARG A 554 37.32 -22.94 -0.52
C ARG A 554 37.16 -23.78 -1.78
N GLY A 555 37.71 -24.98 -1.83
CA GLY A 555 37.55 -25.92 -2.95
C GLY A 555 36.05 -26.22 -3.23
N LEU A 556 35.29 -26.53 -2.18
CA LEU A 556 33.81 -26.69 -2.32
C LEU A 556 33.13 -25.41 -2.85
N ALA A 557 33.51 -24.25 -2.32
CA ALA A 557 32.93 -22.98 -2.77
C ALA A 557 33.23 -22.71 -4.24
N ASP A 558 34.45 -23.06 -4.71
CA ASP A 558 34.84 -22.85 -6.12
C ASP A 558 34.08 -23.81 -7.06
N GLU A 559 33.86 -25.06 -6.65
CA GLU A 559 33.01 -26.01 -7.37
C GLU A 559 31.57 -25.50 -7.51
N LEU A 560 30.99 -24.99 -6.42
CA LEU A 560 29.65 -24.41 -6.42
C LEU A 560 29.58 -23.13 -7.28
N ARG A 561 30.58 -22.25 -7.22
CA ARG A 561 30.69 -21.04 -8.06
C ARG A 561 30.80 -21.37 -9.54
N ALA A 562 31.57 -22.42 -9.89
CA ALA A 562 31.64 -22.91 -11.27
C ALA A 562 30.27 -23.33 -11.80
N GLY A 563 29.39 -23.85 -10.94
CA GLY A 563 27.97 -24.09 -11.21
C GLY A 563 27.07 -22.87 -11.08
N GLN A 564 27.63 -21.66 -11.06
CA GLN A 564 26.91 -20.38 -10.96
C GLN A 564 26.10 -20.20 -9.65
N VAL A 565 26.47 -20.88 -8.58
CA VAL A 565 25.90 -20.68 -7.25
C VAL A 565 26.63 -19.53 -6.54
N ARG A 566 25.90 -18.61 -5.92
CA ARG A 566 26.45 -17.51 -5.13
C ARG A 566 26.86 -18.03 -3.75
N VAL A 567 28.18 -18.09 -3.50
CA VAL A 567 28.76 -18.73 -2.33
C VAL A 567 29.63 -17.79 -1.54
N GLU A 568 29.44 -17.79 -0.23
CA GLU A 568 30.30 -17.15 0.75
C GLU A 568 31.02 -18.21 1.60
N VAL A 569 32.29 -17.98 1.92
CA VAL A 569 33.07 -18.79 2.87
C VAL A 569 33.36 -17.95 4.10
N THR A 570 32.91 -18.36 5.26
CA THR A 570 33.19 -17.68 6.54
C THR A 570 34.41 -18.29 7.19
N GLY A 571 35.34 -17.47 7.68
CA GLY A 571 36.52 -17.90 8.42
C GLY A 571 36.17 -18.65 9.71
N SER A 572 37.18 -19.16 10.42
CA SER A 572 37.04 -19.97 11.64
C SER A 572 37.40 -19.21 12.92
N GLU A 573 37.48 -17.90 12.88
CA GLU A 573 37.81 -17.03 14.02
C GLU A 573 36.80 -17.15 15.17
N GLU A 574 35.52 -17.45 14.83
CA GLU A 574 34.46 -17.69 15.80
C GLU A 574 34.10 -19.18 15.90
N SER A 575 33.48 -19.58 17.01
CA SER A 575 33.02 -20.95 17.17
C SER A 575 32.00 -21.36 16.11
N LEU A 576 32.01 -22.60 15.65
CA LEU A 576 31.08 -23.11 14.64
C LEU A 576 29.62 -22.88 15.02
N PRO A 577 29.16 -23.12 16.28
CA PRO A 577 27.76 -22.80 16.65
C PRO A 577 27.39 -21.32 16.46
N LYS A 578 28.32 -20.39 16.74
CA LYS A 578 28.09 -18.97 16.56
C LYS A 578 27.95 -18.62 15.07
N ARG A 579 28.83 -19.14 14.22
CA ARG A 579 28.79 -18.93 12.75
C ARG A 579 27.54 -19.53 12.12
N VAL A 580 27.13 -20.72 12.59
CA VAL A 580 25.84 -21.31 12.16
C VAL A 580 24.68 -20.40 12.55
N ARG A 581 24.66 -19.90 13.80
CA ARG A 581 23.62 -18.97 14.25
C ARG A 581 23.62 -17.66 13.44
N THR A 582 24.78 -17.12 13.11
CA THR A 582 24.89 -15.92 12.25
C THR A 582 24.28 -16.21 10.88
N ALA A 583 24.58 -17.36 10.26
CA ALA A 583 24.00 -17.74 8.98
C ALA A 583 22.46 -17.89 9.04
N GLU A 584 21.92 -18.36 10.18
CA GLU A 584 20.47 -18.44 10.43
C GLU A 584 19.85 -17.04 10.58
N VAL A 585 20.53 -16.11 11.27
CA VAL A 585 20.11 -14.69 11.40
C VAL A 585 20.15 -14.00 10.05
N ASP A 586 21.16 -14.24 9.24
CA ASP A 586 21.30 -13.74 7.86
C ASP A 586 20.33 -14.44 6.88
N ARG A 587 19.58 -15.45 7.37
CA ARG A 587 18.54 -16.16 6.60
C ARG A 587 19.07 -16.86 5.35
N ILE A 588 20.32 -17.33 5.41
CA ILE A 588 20.97 -18.04 4.30
C ILE A 588 20.19 -19.33 3.96
N PRO A 589 19.88 -19.61 2.68
CA PRO A 589 19.15 -20.82 2.29
C PRO A 589 19.85 -22.13 2.66
N TYR A 590 21.16 -22.22 2.40
CA TYR A 590 21.94 -23.42 2.63
C TYR A 590 23.23 -23.11 3.39
N VAL A 591 23.48 -23.83 4.49
CA VAL A 591 24.71 -23.72 5.28
C VAL A 591 25.45 -25.05 5.19
N ALA A 592 26.57 -25.05 4.48
CA ALA A 592 27.41 -26.21 4.26
C ALA A 592 28.57 -26.22 5.28
N VAL A 593 28.73 -27.30 6.01
CA VAL A 593 29.80 -27.49 7.01
C VAL A 593 30.83 -28.47 6.47
N VAL A 594 32.11 -28.11 6.60
CA VAL A 594 33.25 -28.94 6.16
C VAL A 594 34.19 -29.16 7.33
N GLY A 595 34.34 -30.41 7.76
CA GLY A 595 35.21 -30.86 8.82
C GLY A 595 36.03 -32.10 8.43
N ASP A 596 36.73 -32.73 9.38
CA ASP A 596 37.57 -33.89 9.13
C ASP A 596 36.80 -35.06 8.49
N ARG A 597 35.56 -35.30 8.95
CA ARG A 597 34.70 -36.36 8.43
C ARG A 597 34.29 -36.09 6.98
N GLU A 598 33.81 -34.89 6.70
CA GLU A 598 33.37 -34.49 5.36
C GLU A 598 34.50 -34.54 4.33
N ILE A 599 35.74 -34.21 4.77
CA ILE A 599 36.94 -34.33 3.91
C ILE A 599 37.26 -35.78 3.63
N ALA A 600 37.24 -36.63 4.68
CA ALA A 600 37.56 -38.04 4.55
C ALA A 600 36.58 -38.80 3.66
N ASP A 601 35.28 -38.50 3.77
CA ASP A 601 34.20 -39.18 3.07
C ASP A 601 33.88 -38.55 1.71
N GLY A 602 34.46 -37.40 1.37
CA GLY A 602 34.10 -36.59 0.19
C GLY A 602 32.68 -36.03 0.24
N SER A 603 32.10 -35.94 1.45
CA SER A 603 30.74 -35.50 1.68
C SER A 603 30.65 -34.03 2.16
N VAL A 604 29.46 -33.49 2.30
CA VAL A 604 29.19 -32.18 2.87
C VAL A 604 27.95 -32.26 3.76
N SER A 605 28.06 -31.80 4.99
CA SER A 605 26.93 -31.68 5.91
C SER A 605 26.22 -30.34 5.67
N VAL A 606 24.95 -30.37 5.30
CA VAL A 606 24.18 -29.18 4.91
C VAL A 606 22.96 -28.97 5.80
N ARG A 607 22.84 -27.77 6.33
CA ARG A 607 21.61 -27.27 6.97
C ARG A 607 20.81 -26.48 5.96
N VAL A 608 19.58 -26.88 5.76
CA VAL A 608 18.63 -26.21 4.88
C VAL A 608 17.73 -25.31 5.74
N ARG A 609 17.59 -24.07 5.38
CA ARG A 609 16.73 -23.11 6.10
C ARG A 609 15.31 -23.65 6.26
N GLY A 610 14.79 -23.63 7.48
CA GLY A 610 13.44 -24.12 7.80
C GLY A 610 13.35 -25.63 8.05
N VAL A 611 14.42 -26.39 7.80
CA VAL A 611 14.50 -27.82 8.08
C VAL A 611 15.32 -28.05 9.35
N LYS A 612 14.78 -28.78 10.32
CA LYS A 612 15.47 -29.04 11.62
C LYS A 612 16.66 -29.97 11.49
N GLU A 613 16.54 -30.95 10.61
CA GLU A 613 17.57 -32.00 10.45
C GLU A 613 18.55 -31.60 9.34
N GLY A 614 19.85 -31.72 9.64
CA GLY A 614 20.89 -31.60 8.63
C GLY A 614 20.87 -32.79 7.67
N ARG A 615 21.27 -32.55 6.43
CA ARG A 615 21.40 -33.59 5.39
C ARG A 615 22.86 -33.68 4.95
N THR A 616 23.28 -34.88 4.59
CA THR A 616 24.61 -35.12 4.02
C THR A 616 24.48 -35.39 2.53
N TYR A 617 25.31 -34.73 1.74
CA TYR A 617 25.38 -34.87 0.29
C TYR A 617 26.82 -35.15 -0.13
N SER A 618 27.04 -35.84 -1.23
CA SER A 618 28.30 -35.68 -1.96
C SER A 618 28.35 -34.28 -2.60
N ARG A 619 29.53 -33.77 -2.96
CA ARG A 619 29.67 -32.45 -3.57
C ARG A 619 28.88 -32.30 -4.88
N PRO A 620 28.91 -33.29 -5.84
CA PRO A 620 28.07 -33.22 -7.03
C PRO A 620 26.56 -33.23 -6.74
N GLU A 621 26.11 -34.02 -5.74
CA GLU A 621 24.71 -34.05 -5.33
C GLU A 621 24.25 -32.70 -4.75
N LEU A 622 25.09 -32.06 -3.92
CA LEU A 622 24.77 -30.71 -3.40
C LEU A 622 24.64 -29.69 -4.53
N LEU A 623 25.60 -29.70 -5.46
CA LEU A 623 25.56 -28.81 -6.62
C LEU A 623 24.28 -29.03 -7.43
N ALA A 624 23.95 -30.29 -7.76
CA ALA A 624 22.74 -30.62 -8.51
C ALA A 624 21.47 -30.21 -7.75
N TYR A 625 21.41 -30.46 -6.43
CA TYR A 625 20.27 -30.12 -5.59
C TYR A 625 20.01 -28.60 -5.55
N VAL A 626 21.07 -27.81 -5.34
CA VAL A 626 20.95 -26.33 -5.27
C VAL A 626 20.61 -25.74 -6.65
N THR A 627 21.32 -26.17 -7.69
CA THR A 627 21.11 -25.64 -9.05
C THR A 627 19.73 -25.95 -9.61
N GLU A 628 19.18 -27.15 -9.31
CA GLU A 628 17.83 -27.52 -9.75
C GLU A 628 16.75 -26.61 -9.10
N ARG A 629 16.88 -26.30 -7.81
CA ARG A 629 15.95 -25.39 -7.12
C ARG A 629 16.05 -23.96 -7.63
N ILE A 630 17.27 -23.49 -7.93
CA ILE A 630 17.50 -22.19 -8.55
C ILE A 630 16.85 -22.17 -9.95
N ARG A 631 17.08 -23.20 -10.75
CA ARG A 631 16.55 -23.30 -12.11
C ARG A 631 15.02 -23.34 -12.14
N LYS A 632 14.41 -24.10 -11.22
CA LYS A 632 12.94 -24.19 -11.09
C LYS A 632 12.32 -22.98 -10.40
N ARG A 633 13.12 -22.02 -9.90
CA ARG A 633 12.67 -20.89 -9.12
C ARG A 633 11.80 -21.29 -7.94
N GLU A 634 12.20 -22.38 -7.25
CA GLU A 634 11.47 -22.81 -6.07
C GLU A 634 11.53 -21.74 -4.98
N PHE A 635 10.40 -21.53 -4.29
CA PHE A 635 10.29 -20.50 -3.26
C PHE A 635 11.00 -20.93 -1.96
N ASP A 636 10.88 -22.19 -1.61
CA ASP A 636 11.53 -22.79 -0.43
C ASP A 636 12.86 -23.48 -0.82
N PRO A 637 13.88 -23.44 0.04
CA PRO A 637 15.16 -24.06 -0.20
C PRO A 637 15.13 -25.59 -0.12
#